data_d5566423427fdf12052d02e0ca65bc2b
#
_entry.id   d5566423427fdf12052d02e0ca65bc2b
#
_cell.length_a   1.000
_cell.length_b   1.000
_cell.length_c   1.000
_cell.angle_alpha   90.00
_cell.angle_beta   90.00
_cell.angle_gamma   90.00
#
_symmetry.space_group_name_H-M   'P 1'
#
loop_
_entity.id
_entity.type
_entity.pdbx_description
1 polymer ?
#
loop_
_entity_poly.entity_id
_entity_poly.type
_entity_poly.pdbx_seq_one_letter_code
_entity_poly.pdbx_strand_id
1 'polypeptide(L)'
;MTNHLIHRGLIKKNLKENTLVAFKESFEKGYGIETDIHATKDHEFICFHDFTLNRIFKKKVSVKNIEYSKIKRISAQNKKQIPLLKDLLKISKNKHSLFIEIKPIFSKKLLQKLLKETSKF
;
A
#
# COMPACT_ATOMS: atom_id res chain seq x y z
N MET A 1 13.62 -7.36 -22.15
CA MET A 1 13.05 -6.27 -21.34
C MET A 1 13.50 -6.41 -19.90
N THR A 2 14.14 -5.41 -19.37
CA THR A 2 14.61 -5.42 -17.99
C THR A 2 13.48 -4.97 -17.08
N ASN A 3 13.13 -5.83 -16.11
CA ASN A 3 12.11 -5.47 -15.13
C ASN A 3 12.78 -4.84 -13.93
N HIS A 4 12.59 -3.54 -13.76
CA HIS A 4 13.07 -2.82 -12.60
C HIS A 4 11.92 -2.58 -11.63
N LEU A 5 12.15 -2.87 -10.36
CA LEU A 5 11.19 -2.63 -9.29
C LEU A 5 11.65 -1.45 -8.45
N ILE A 6 10.73 -0.57 -8.13
CA ILE A 6 10.98 0.56 -7.25
C ILE A 6 10.37 0.25 -5.89
N HIS A 7 11.21 0.20 -4.87
CA HIS A 7 10.82 -0.04 -3.49
C HIS A 7 9.87 1.06 -3.00
N ARG A 8 8.66 0.69 -2.60
CA ARG A 8 7.61 1.61 -2.10
C ARG A 8 7.23 2.74 -3.07
N GLY A 9 7.51 2.55 -4.36
CA GLY A 9 7.31 3.60 -5.34
C GLY A 9 8.46 4.59 -5.38
N LEU A 10 8.50 5.40 -6.42
CA LEU A 10 9.56 6.37 -6.64
C LEU A 10 9.45 7.52 -5.62
N ILE A 11 10.49 7.69 -4.80
CA ILE A 11 10.54 8.76 -3.79
C ILE A 11 11.33 9.94 -4.32
N LYS A 12 10.68 11.09 -4.40
CA LYS A 12 11.28 12.36 -4.80
C LYS A 12 10.92 13.43 -3.76
N LYS A 13 11.40 14.66 -3.98
CA LYS A 13 11.15 15.79 -3.08
C LYS A 13 9.68 15.92 -2.65
N ASN A 14 8.74 15.72 -3.58
CA ASN A 14 7.32 15.89 -3.33
C ASN A 14 6.54 14.57 -3.34
N LEU A 15 7.23 13.42 -3.38
CA LEU A 15 6.60 12.11 -3.40
C LEU A 15 6.93 11.36 -2.12
N LYS A 16 5.92 10.76 -1.53
CA LYS A 16 6.04 9.97 -0.30
C LYS A 16 6.00 8.48 -0.62
N GLU A 17 6.69 7.67 0.20
CA GLU A 17 6.68 6.22 0.06
C GLU A 17 5.25 5.66 0.11
N ASN A 18 5.00 4.58 -0.62
CA ASN A 18 3.72 3.86 -0.62
C ASN A 18 2.50 4.77 -0.88
N THR A 19 2.63 5.74 -1.79
CA THR A 19 1.51 6.58 -2.20
C THR A 19 1.15 6.32 -3.66
N LEU A 20 -0.10 6.59 -4.03
CA LEU A 20 -0.55 6.42 -5.42
C LEU A 20 0.23 7.29 -6.39
N VAL A 21 0.61 8.50 -5.96
CA VAL A 21 1.41 9.40 -6.79
C VAL A 21 2.78 8.79 -7.08
N ALA A 22 3.45 8.25 -6.05
CA ALA A 22 4.76 7.62 -6.22
C ALA A 22 4.65 6.37 -7.10
N PHE A 23 3.62 5.56 -6.91
CA PHE A 23 3.37 4.37 -7.73
C PHE A 23 3.13 4.75 -9.20
N LYS A 24 2.27 5.71 -9.42
CA LYS A 24 1.92 6.17 -10.76
C LYS A 24 3.13 6.72 -11.49
N GLU A 25 3.96 7.52 -10.82
CA GLU A 25 5.20 8.06 -11.36
C GLU A 25 6.15 6.92 -11.77
N SER A 26 6.26 5.88 -10.94
CA SER A 26 7.09 4.71 -11.24
C SER A 26 6.59 4.00 -12.49
N PHE A 27 5.29 3.80 -12.61
CA PHE A 27 4.68 3.16 -13.78
C PHE A 27 4.87 3.97 -15.05
N GLU A 28 4.76 5.30 -14.97
CA GLU A 28 4.98 6.19 -16.13
C GLU A 28 6.40 6.10 -16.65
N LYS A 29 7.35 5.75 -15.78
CA LYS A 29 8.75 5.54 -16.16
C LYS A 29 9.04 4.11 -16.60
N GLY A 30 8.02 3.26 -16.67
CA GLY A 30 8.17 1.87 -17.10
C GLY A 30 8.69 0.92 -16.04
N TYR A 31 8.69 1.31 -14.76
CA TYR A 31 9.14 0.46 -13.67
C TYR A 31 7.97 -0.32 -13.06
N GLY A 32 8.27 -1.52 -12.56
CA GLY A 32 7.40 -2.17 -11.60
C GLY A 32 7.64 -1.58 -10.22
N ILE A 33 6.87 -1.98 -9.24
CA ILE A 33 7.04 -1.51 -7.86
C ILE A 33 7.00 -2.66 -6.87
N GLU A 34 7.66 -2.44 -5.74
CA GLU A 34 7.50 -3.23 -4.54
C GLU A 34 6.74 -2.38 -3.53
N THR A 35 5.77 -2.95 -2.86
CA THR A 35 5.02 -2.28 -1.81
C THR A 35 4.78 -3.23 -0.66
N ASP A 36 4.56 -2.64 0.50
CA ASP A 36 4.26 -3.38 1.72
C ASP A 36 2.77 -3.27 2.00
N ILE A 37 2.15 -4.35 2.49
CA ILE A 37 0.76 -4.30 2.88
C ILE A 37 0.55 -4.73 4.32
N HIS A 38 -0.47 -4.14 4.92
CA HIS A 38 -1.03 -4.52 6.21
C HIS A 38 -2.54 -4.65 6.06
N ALA A 39 -3.15 -5.38 6.97
CA ALA A 39 -4.60 -5.46 7.08
C ALA A 39 -5.07 -4.62 8.27
N THR A 40 -6.08 -3.80 8.07
CA THR A 40 -6.70 -3.01 9.12
C THR A 40 -7.59 -3.89 9.99
N LYS A 41 -8.13 -3.31 11.07
CA LYS A 41 -9.04 -4.01 11.97
C LYS A 41 -10.26 -4.57 11.23
N ASP A 42 -10.78 -3.84 10.25
CA ASP A 42 -11.92 -4.25 9.42
C ASP A 42 -11.48 -4.97 8.14
N HIS A 43 -10.25 -5.49 8.13
CA HIS A 43 -9.71 -6.34 7.06
C HIS A 43 -9.61 -5.67 5.70
N GLU A 44 -9.33 -4.38 5.68
CA GLU A 44 -8.95 -3.69 4.43
C GLU A 44 -7.43 -3.77 4.26
N PHE A 45 -6.97 -4.04 3.05
CA PHE A 45 -5.53 -4.07 2.76
C PHE A 45 -5.06 -2.68 2.37
N ILE A 46 -4.04 -2.18 3.08
CA ILE A 46 -3.46 -0.87 2.83
C ILE A 46 -1.99 -1.00 2.42
N CYS A 47 -1.52 -0.08 1.59
CA CYS A 47 -0.10 0.03 1.24
C CYS A 47 0.58 0.89 2.29
N PHE A 48 1.31 0.24 3.18
CA PHE A 48 1.95 0.92 4.31
C PHE A 48 3.05 0.01 4.86
N HIS A 49 4.18 0.61 5.22
CA HIS A 49 5.36 -0.16 5.64
C HIS A 49 5.32 -0.56 7.11
N ASP A 50 5.01 0.39 7.99
CA ASP A 50 5.17 0.21 9.43
C ASP A 50 4.01 -0.58 10.05
N PHE A 51 4.28 -1.24 11.17
CA PHE A 51 3.24 -1.91 11.95
C PHE A 51 2.34 -0.93 12.70
N THR A 52 2.83 0.29 12.96
CA THR A 52 2.09 1.33 13.66
C THR A 52 2.07 2.61 12.85
N LEU A 53 1.18 3.52 13.20
CA LEU A 53 1.09 4.84 12.56
C LEU A 53 2.02 5.87 13.19
N ASN A 54 2.93 5.45 14.08
CA ASN A 54 3.73 6.39 14.88
C ASN A 54 4.74 7.19 14.07
N ARG A 55 5.53 6.54 13.22
CA ARG A 55 6.60 7.22 12.46
C ARG A 55 6.04 8.29 11.53
N ILE A 56 4.98 7.95 10.81
CA ILE A 56 4.43 8.83 9.75
C ILE A 56 3.41 9.81 10.32
N PHE A 57 2.56 9.38 11.26
CA PHE A 57 1.42 10.17 11.72
C PHE A 57 1.46 10.55 13.20
N LYS A 58 2.50 10.14 13.93
CA LYS A 58 2.63 10.40 15.37
C LYS A 58 1.47 9.84 16.20
N LYS A 59 0.91 8.71 15.75
CA LYS A 59 -0.17 8.01 16.45
C LYS A 59 0.31 6.64 16.89
N LYS A 60 0.36 6.39 18.19
CA LYS A 60 0.83 5.11 18.76
C LYS A 60 -0.26 4.05 18.69
N VAL A 61 -0.67 3.70 17.48
CA VAL A 61 -1.69 2.70 17.25
C VAL A 61 -1.22 1.72 16.18
N SER A 62 -1.47 0.43 16.39
CA SER A 62 -1.14 -0.59 15.40
C SER A 62 -2.16 -0.58 14.27
N VAL A 63 -1.68 -0.79 13.05
CA VAL A 63 -2.54 -0.83 11.86
C VAL A 63 -3.66 -1.88 12.04
N LYS A 64 -3.32 -3.06 12.56
CA LYS A 64 -4.30 -4.14 12.76
C LYS A 64 -5.41 -3.82 13.77
N ASN A 65 -5.22 -2.78 14.57
CA ASN A 65 -6.17 -2.41 15.64
C ASN A 65 -7.00 -1.17 15.31
N ILE A 66 -6.88 -0.64 14.10
CA ILE A 66 -7.60 0.56 13.69
C ILE A 66 -8.39 0.30 12.41
N GLU A 67 -9.61 0.82 12.33
CA GLU A 67 -10.45 0.70 11.15
C GLU A 67 -9.98 1.62 10.03
N TYR A 68 -10.18 1.22 8.79
CA TYR A 68 -9.73 1.99 7.64
C TYR A 68 -10.33 3.40 7.59
N SER A 69 -11.59 3.57 7.98
CA SER A 69 -12.23 4.89 8.00
C SER A 69 -11.46 5.90 8.86
N LYS A 70 -10.92 5.43 9.98
CA LYS A 70 -10.09 6.28 10.88
C LYS A 70 -8.74 6.56 10.26
N ILE A 71 -8.13 5.57 9.61
CA ILE A 71 -6.86 5.76 8.89
C ILE A 71 -7.04 6.79 7.79
N LYS A 72 -8.12 6.70 7.04
CA LYS A 72 -8.43 7.65 5.97
C LYS A 72 -8.56 9.08 6.50
N ARG A 73 -9.20 9.23 7.65
CA ARG A 73 -9.34 10.53 8.30
C ARG A 73 -7.99 11.11 8.74
N ILE A 74 -7.16 10.29 9.38
CA ILE A 74 -5.83 10.69 9.82
C ILE A 74 -4.98 11.08 8.61
N SER A 75 -5.04 10.29 7.55
CA SER A 75 -4.34 10.54 6.30
C SER A 75 -4.73 11.90 5.70
N ALA A 76 -6.03 12.18 5.64
CA ALA A 76 -6.54 13.44 5.11
C ALA A 76 -6.10 14.64 5.95
N GLN A 77 -6.18 14.53 7.29
CA GLN A 77 -5.78 15.58 8.20
C GLN A 77 -4.29 15.95 8.09
N ASN A 78 -3.46 14.96 7.78
CA ASN A 78 -2.01 15.14 7.68
C ASN A 78 -1.53 15.30 6.24
N LYS A 79 -2.43 15.30 5.27
CA LYS A 79 -2.10 15.43 3.84
C LYS A 79 -1.08 14.39 3.39
N LYS A 80 -1.13 13.19 3.97
CA LYS A 80 -0.26 12.05 3.64
C LYS A 80 -1.15 10.87 3.33
N GLN A 81 -1.09 10.37 2.10
CA GLN A 81 -1.96 9.31 1.64
C GLN A 81 -1.55 7.94 2.18
N ILE A 82 -2.55 7.13 2.52
CA ILE A 82 -2.39 5.70 2.74
C ILE A 82 -3.35 5.00 1.78
N PRO A 83 -2.87 4.54 0.62
CA PRO A 83 -3.76 3.95 -0.39
C PRO A 83 -4.21 2.55 0.01
N LEU A 84 -5.37 2.16 -0.48
CA LEU A 84 -5.79 0.78 -0.46
C LEU A 84 -5.03 0.00 -1.53
N LEU A 85 -4.77 -1.28 -1.26
CA LEU A 85 -4.17 -2.17 -2.26
C LEU A 85 -4.99 -2.19 -3.56
N LYS A 86 -6.31 -2.21 -3.47
CA LYS A 86 -7.15 -2.22 -4.67
C LYS A 86 -6.98 -0.98 -5.54
N ASP A 87 -6.64 0.17 -4.95
CA ASP A 87 -6.36 1.37 -5.72
C ASP A 87 -5.07 1.22 -6.53
N LEU A 88 -4.04 0.62 -5.92
CA LEU A 88 -2.80 0.30 -6.61
C LEU A 88 -3.05 -0.69 -7.76
N LEU A 89 -3.84 -1.73 -7.50
CA LEU A 89 -4.16 -2.73 -8.51
C LEU A 89 -4.86 -2.10 -9.71
N LYS A 90 -5.75 -1.15 -9.47
CA LYS A 90 -6.44 -0.43 -10.56
C LYS A 90 -5.49 0.37 -11.43
N ILE A 91 -4.53 1.09 -10.82
CA ILE A 91 -3.61 1.90 -11.60
C ILE A 91 -2.53 1.08 -12.29
N SER A 92 -2.20 -0.11 -11.79
CA SER A 92 -1.25 -1.01 -12.45
C SER A 92 -1.82 -1.59 -13.75
N LYS A 93 -3.13 -1.74 -13.82
CA LYS A 93 -3.87 -2.22 -15.00
C LYS A 93 -3.31 -3.53 -15.58
N ASN A 94 -2.77 -4.39 -14.74
CA ASN A 94 -2.17 -5.66 -15.19
C ASN A 94 -0.98 -5.48 -16.15
N LYS A 95 -0.42 -4.29 -16.24
CA LYS A 95 0.68 -3.98 -17.17
C LYS A 95 2.03 -3.87 -16.50
N HIS A 96 2.05 -3.74 -15.19
CA HIS A 96 3.27 -3.49 -14.43
C HIS A 96 3.49 -4.57 -13.40
N SER A 97 4.75 -4.91 -13.16
CA SER A 97 5.11 -5.92 -12.15
C SER A 97 4.91 -5.36 -10.75
N LEU A 98 4.24 -6.14 -9.91
CA LEU A 98 4.01 -5.79 -8.52
C LEU A 98 4.58 -6.88 -7.62
N PHE A 99 5.44 -6.46 -6.69
CA PHE A 99 5.90 -7.29 -5.58
C PHE A 99 5.23 -6.80 -4.32
N ILE A 100 4.36 -7.61 -3.76
CA ILE A 100 3.59 -7.25 -2.57
C ILE A 100 4.17 -8.00 -1.38
N GLU A 101 4.79 -7.28 -0.46
CA GLU A 101 5.29 -7.84 0.78
C GLU A 101 4.22 -7.77 1.85
N ILE A 102 3.85 -8.93 2.39
CA ILE A 102 2.92 -9.02 3.50
C ILE A 102 3.72 -8.86 4.79
N LYS A 103 3.61 -7.71 5.43
CA LYS A 103 4.40 -7.42 6.63
C LYS A 103 4.02 -8.27 7.84
N PRO A 104 2.73 -8.34 8.23
CA PRO A 104 2.35 -9.18 9.36
C PRO A 104 2.08 -10.63 8.92
N ILE A 105 1.90 -11.50 9.89
CA ILE A 105 1.44 -12.87 9.61
C ILE A 105 -0.08 -12.80 9.42
N PHE A 106 -0.53 -13.11 8.21
CA PHE A 106 -1.96 -13.14 7.91
C PHE A 106 -2.56 -14.51 8.26
N SER A 107 -3.79 -14.49 8.76
CA SER A 107 -4.57 -15.70 8.91
C SER A 107 -4.89 -16.30 7.54
N LYS A 108 -5.27 -17.58 7.51
CA LYS A 108 -5.71 -18.24 6.28
C LYS A 108 -6.84 -17.47 5.61
N LYS A 109 -7.78 -16.95 6.40
CA LYS A 109 -8.92 -16.17 5.91
C LYS A 109 -8.46 -14.88 5.23
N LEU A 110 -7.50 -14.16 5.81
CA LEU A 110 -6.94 -12.96 5.21
C LEU A 110 -6.17 -13.25 3.92
N LEU A 111 -5.42 -14.36 3.90
CA LEU A 111 -4.70 -14.76 2.69
C LEU A 111 -5.67 -15.10 1.55
N GLN A 112 -6.77 -15.78 1.87
CA GLN A 112 -7.80 -16.09 0.88
C GLN A 112 -8.46 -14.82 0.34
N LYS A 113 -8.73 -13.85 1.22
CA LYS A 113 -9.26 -12.54 0.81
C LYS A 113 -8.29 -11.81 -0.11
N LEU A 114 -7.00 -11.82 0.23
CA LEU A 114 -5.95 -11.19 -0.57
C LEU A 114 -5.88 -11.80 -1.97
N LEU A 115 -5.84 -13.14 -2.05
CA LEU A 115 -5.81 -13.84 -3.34
C LEU A 115 -7.04 -13.51 -4.20
N LYS A 116 -8.20 -13.46 -3.58
CA LYS A 116 -9.43 -13.12 -4.27
C LYS A 116 -9.41 -11.69 -4.80
N GLU A 117 -8.90 -10.75 -4.00
CA GLU A 117 -8.80 -9.35 -4.40
C GLU A 117 -7.82 -9.17 -5.55
N THR A 118 -6.64 -9.80 -5.48
CA THR A 118 -5.62 -9.68 -6.53
C THR A 118 -6.02 -10.38 -7.81
N SER A 119 -6.79 -11.45 -7.75
CA SER A 119 -7.20 -12.21 -8.94
C SER A 119 -8.13 -11.43 -9.88
N LYS A 120 -8.74 -10.35 -9.41
CA LYS A 120 -9.62 -9.50 -10.21
C LYS A 120 -8.84 -8.55 -11.13
N PHE A 121 -7.57 -8.45 -10.94
CA PHE A 121 -6.69 -7.56 -11.67
C PHE A 121 -5.50 -8.33 -12.23
#